data_557891651fa2bf053e9d5602d364ef37
#
_entry.id   557891651fa2bf053e9d5602d364ef37
#
_cell.length_a   1.000
_cell.length_b   1.000
_cell.length_c   1.000
_cell.angle_alpha   90.00
_cell.angle_beta   90.00
_cell.angle_gamma   90.00
#
_symmetry.space_group_name_H-M   'P 1'
#
loop_
_entity.id
_entity.type
_entity.pdbx_description
1 polymer ?
#
loop_
_entity_poly.entity_id
_entity_poly.type
_entity_poly.pdbx_seq_one_letter_code
_entity_poly.pdbx_strand_id
1 'polypeptide(L)'
;MYIGLDLGTSSIKIVLVDRNDKVLEFSSRSIPTERPSIGHSEQDPNRWFEALLDGFDELSLKAEKDMKRVEGIGLSGHMHSAILMDSTDEPIGNAILHNDGRAGKEAHELNEKFPDLAEKAGVIAMPGFTGPKLLWLSRNEPEKFKQAKYILFAKDFLRLKLTGTVATDVTDAAGSWLFDQKKRKWSEEFISVCNSDDLVLPSIFESPNP
;
A
#
# COMPACT_ATOMS: atom_id res chain seq x y z
N MET A 1 0.17 -22.83 -13.39
CA MET A 1 -0.89 -21.81 -13.26
C MET A 1 -0.37 -20.64 -12.47
N TYR A 2 -0.94 -19.44 -12.67
CA TYR A 2 -0.57 -18.24 -11.92
C TYR A 2 -1.85 -17.53 -11.46
N ILE A 3 -1.74 -16.77 -10.37
CA ILE A 3 -2.81 -15.90 -9.88
C ILE A 3 -2.35 -14.46 -10.01
N GLY A 4 -3.19 -13.60 -10.58
CA GLY A 4 -3.08 -12.15 -10.50
C GLY A 4 -4.04 -11.60 -9.46
N LEU A 5 -3.54 -10.77 -8.54
CA LEU A 5 -4.33 -10.03 -7.56
C LEU A 5 -4.26 -8.54 -7.87
N ASP A 6 -5.43 -7.89 -7.91
CA ASP A 6 -5.52 -6.43 -8.03
C ASP A 6 -6.40 -5.88 -6.90
N LEU A 7 -5.77 -5.26 -5.91
CA LEU A 7 -6.45 -4.56 -4.83
C LEU A 7 -6.81 -3.14 -5.28
N GLY A 8 -7.97 -3.00 -5.93
CA GLY A 8 -8.51 -1.69 -6.29
C GLY A 8 -9.20 -0.99 -5.12
N THR A 9 -9.56 0.28 -5.31
CA THR A 9 -10.19 1.11 -4.26
C THR A 9 -11.60 0.63 -3.88
N SER A 10 -12.33 -0.01 -4.79
CA SER A 10 -13.72 -0.45 -4.54
C SER A 10 -13.90 -1.97 -4.51
N SER A 11 -12.88 -2.71 -4.93
CA SER A 11 -12.93 -4.18 -4.97
C SER A 11 -11.54 -4.77 -5.09
N ILE A 12 -11.37 -5.98 -4.58
CA ILE A 12 -10.26 -6.85 -4.96
C ILE A 12 -10.71 -7.74 -6.12
N LYS A 13 -9.83 -7.90 -7.10
CA LYS A 13 -10.02 -8.81 -8.24
C LYS A 13 -8.92 -9.87 -8.23
N ILE A 14 -9.33 -11.09 -8.51
CA ILE A 14 -8.45 -12.24 -8.53
C ILE A 14 -8.66 -12.97 -9.84
N VAL A 15 -7.60 -13.22 -10.58
CA VAL A 15 -7.63 -13.93 -11.85
C VAL A 15 -6.73 -15.14 -11.80
N LEU A 16 -7.24 -16.29 -12.23
CA LEU A 16 -6.47 -17.52 -12.44
C LEU A 16 -6.15 -17.63 -13.92
N VAL A 17 -4.86 -17.74 -14.26
CA VAL A 17 -4.38 -17.82 -15.64
C VAL A 17 -3.52 -19.06 -15.86
N ASP A 18 -3.50 -19.57 -17.09
CA ASP A 18 -2.58 -20.62 -17.50
C ASP A 18 -1.23 -20.05 -17.96
N ARG A 19 -0.29 -20.92 -18.38
CA ARG A 19 1.04 -20.53 -18.85
C ARG A 19 1.04 -19.79 -20.20
N ASN A 20 -0.12 -19.69 -20.87
CA ASN A 20 -0.30 -18.97 -22.12
C ASN A 20 -1.11 -17.69 -21.92
N ASP A 21 -1.16 -17.17 -20.68
CA ASP A 21 -1.91 -15.97 -20.29
C ASP A 21 -3.43 -16.05 -20.53
N LYS A 22 -3.97 -17.26 -20.73
CA LYS A 22 -5.40 -17.46 -20.85
C LYS A 22 -6.06 -17.42 -19.48
N VAL A 23 -7.03 -16.55 -19.33
CA VAL A 23 -7.88 -16.50 -18.14
C VAL A 23 -8.75 -17.75 -18.06
N LEU A 24 -8.63 -18.50 -16.98
CA LEU A 24 -9.39 -19.71 -16.70
C LEU A 24 -10.62 -19.38 -15.85
N GLU A 25 -10.42 -18.62 -14.77
CA GLU A 25 -11.47 -18.18 -13.85
C GLU A 25 -11.12 -16.82 -13.24
N PHE A 26 -12.13 -16.15 -12.70
CA PHE A 26 -11.94 -14.93 -11.95
C PHE A 26 -12.93 -14.83 -10.78
N SER A 27 -12.55 -14.05 -9.78
CA SER A 27 -13.38 -13.64 -8.66
C SER A 27 -13.24 -12.14 -8.43
N SER A 28 -14.28 -11.51 -7.90
CA SER A 28 -14.25 -10.11 -7.48
C SER A 28 -15.05 -9.93 -6.19
N ARG A 29 -14.48 -9.18 -5.22
CA ARG A 29 -15.12 -8.87 -3.95
C ARG A 29 -15.10 -7.37 -3.72
N SER A 30 -16.26 -6.82 -3.38
CA SER A 30 -16.39 -5.40 -3.04
C SER A 30 -15.72 -5.08 -1.71
N ILE A 31 -15.10 -3.90 -1.65
CA ILE A 31 -14.46 -3.37 -0.44
C ILE A 31 -15.12 -2.03 -0.12
N PRO A 32 -15.71 -1.87 1.07
CA PRO A 32 -16.31 -0.61 1.47
C PRO A 32 -15.24 0.45 1.74
N THR A 33 -15.51 1.69 1.36
CA THR A 33 -14.69 2.85 1.71
C THR A 33 -15.42 3.69 2.72
N GLU A 34 -14.77 3.99 3.84
CA GLU A 34 -15.26 4.86 4.89
C GLU A 34 -14.86 6.30 4.63
N ARG A 35 -15.75 7.23 4.99
CA ARG A 35 -15.55 8.68 4.86
C ARG A 35 -15.90 9.37 6.17
N PRO A 36 -15.05 9.21 7.21
CA PRO A 36 -15.37 9.70 8.56
C PRO A 36 -15.49 11.23 8.64
N SER A 37 -14.89 11.96 7.71
CA SER A 37 -14.97 13.42 7.61
C SER A 37 -14.88 13.87 6.15
N ILE A 38 -15.19 15.16 5.90
CA ILE A 38 -15.04 15.75 4.56
C ILE A 38 -13.58 15.65 4.11
N GLY A 39 -13.38 15.09 2.92
CA GLY A 39 -12.05 14.89 2.33
C GLY A 39 -11.32 13.65 2.84
N HIS A 40 -11.84 12.93 3.84
CA HIS A 40 -11.27 11.68 4.31
C HIS A 40 -11.71 10.49 3.44
N SER A 41 -10.82 9.53 3.26
CA SER A 41 -11.09 8.29 2.54
C SER A 41 -10.23 7.17 3.14
N GLU A 42 -10.88 6.21 3.79
CA GLU A 42 -10.24 5.17 4.58
C GLU A 42 -10.81 3.79 4.28
N GLN A 43 -9.99 2.78 4.53
CA GLN A 43 -10.43 1.37 4.50
C GLN A 43 -9.73 0.58 5.61
N ASP A 44 -10.43 -0.38 6.21
CA ASP A 44 -9.84 -1.37 7.10
C ASP A 44 -9.02 -2.38 6.29
N PRO A 45 -7.68 -2.47 6.48
CA PRO A 45 -6.84 -3.42 5.76
C PRO A 45 -7.24 -4.88 5.98
N ASN A 46 -7.80 -5.22 7.14
CA ASN A 46 -8.24 -6.59 7.43
C ASN A 46 -9.39 -7.01 6.50
N ARG A 47 -10.25 -6.06 6.09
CA ARG A 47 -11.30 -6.32 5.09
C ARG A 47 -10.73 -6.68 3.72
N TRP A 48 -9.55 -6.17 3.37
CA TRP A 48 -8.90 -6.56 2.12
C TRP A 48 -8.47 -8.03 2.16
N PHE A 49 -7.92 -8.46 3.30
CA PHE A 49 -7.49 -9.84 3.45
C PHE A 49 -8.68 -10.81 3.55
N GLU A 50 -9.75 -10.46 4.26
CA GLU A 50 -11.01 -11.22 4.26
C GLU A 50 -11.56 -11.39 2.83
N ALA A 51 -11.66 -10.28 2.08
CA ALA A 51 -12.13 -10.31 0.70
C ALA A 51 -11.23 -11.14 -0.24
N LEU A 52 -9.91 -11.16 0.02
CA LEU A 52 -8.97 -12.01 -0.69
C LEU A 52 -9.24 -13.49 -0.43
N LEU A 53 -9.42 -13.88 0.84
CA LEU A 53 -9.72 -15.28 1.23
C LEU A 53 -11.05 -15.75 0.64
N ASP A 54 -12.11 -14.94 0.74
CA ASP A 54 -13.40 -15.24 0.11
C ASP A 54 -13.30 -15.41 -1.41
N GLY A 55 -12.42 -14.65 -2.05
CA GLY A 55 -12.16 -14.77 -3.48
C GLY A 55 -11.39 -16.04 -3.83
N PHE A 56 -10.44 -16.46 -3.02
CA PHE A 56 -9.72 -17.73 -3.17
C PHE A 56 -10.64 -18.93 -2.97
N ASP A 57 -11.54 -18.87 -1.99
CA ASP A 57 -12.52 -19.92 -1.75
C ASP A 57 -13.44 -20.10 -2.96
N GLU A 58 -13.93 -18.98 -3.54
CA GLU A 58 -14.74 -19.05 -4.77
C GLU A 58 -13.97 -19.70 -5.93
N LEU A 59 -12.70 -19.27 -6.17
CA LEU A 59 -11.89 -19.86 -7.24
C LEU A 59 -11.61 -21.34 -6.99
N SER A 60 -11.42 -21.74 -5.74
CA SER A 60 -11.20 -23.14 -5.35
C SER A 60 -12.43 -24.00 -5.63
N LEU A 61 -13.63 -23.45 -5.45
CA LEU A 61 -14.88 -24.14 -5.80
C LEU A 61 -15.07 -24.29 -7.33
N LYS A 62 -14.67 -23.26 -8.10
CA LYS A 62 -14.85 -23.24 -9.56
C LYS A 62 -13.77 -24.02 -10.32
N ALA A 63 -12.53 -24.01 -9.84
CA ALA A 63 -11.37 -24.52 -10.55
C ALA A 63 -10.39 -25.28 -9.62
N GLU A 64 -10.88 -26.17 -8.75
CA GLU A 64 -10.10 -26.87 -7.73
C GLU A 64 -8.80 -27.50 -8.26
N LYS A 65 -8.87 -28.16 -9.43
CA LYS A 65 -7.71 -28.85 -10.02
C LYS A 65 -6.62 -27.87 -10.47
N ASP A 66 -7.03 -26.70 -10.98
CA ASP A 66 -6.10 -25.71 -11.48
C ASP A 66 -5.54 -24.86 -10.33
N MET A 67 -6.31 -24.58 -9.30
CA MET A 67 -5.86 -23.93 -8.07
C MET A 67 -4.74 -24.72 -7.39
N LYS A 68 -4.82 -26.06 -7.35
CA LYS A 68 -3.74 -26.93 -6.82
C LYS A 68 -2.44 -26.89 -7.62
N ARG A 69 -2.46 -26.28 -8.81
CA ARG A 69 -1.31 -26.18 -9.74
C ARG A 69 -0.75 -24.76 -9.82
N VAL A 70 -1.20 -23.85 -8.94
CA VAL A 70 -0.68 -22.50 -8.86
C VAL A 70 0.77 -22.51 -8.40
N GLU A 71 1.64 -21.87 -9.17
CA GLU A 71 3.09 -21.80 -8.97
C GLU A 71 3.55 -20.43 -8.50
N GLY A 72 2.71 -19.41 -8.66
CA GLY A 72 3.05 -18.04 -8.27
C GLY A 72 1.84 -17.12 -8.24
N ILE A 73 1.98 -16.05 -7.46
CA ILE A 73 0.97 -15.00 -7.29
C ILE A 73 1.63 -13.66 -7.60
N GLY A 74 1.05 -12.90 -8.56
CA GLY A 74 1.41 -11.52 -8.82
C GLY A 74 0.46 -10.59 -8.07
N LEU A 75 1.01 -9.53 -7.45
CA LEU A 75 0.26 -8.57 -6.65
C LEU A 75 0.29 -7.18 -7.31
N SER A 76 -0.89 -6.57 -7.43
CA SER A 76 -1.09 -5.16 -7.75
C SER A 76 -2.06 -4.55 -6.74
N GLY A 77 -2.01 -3.24 -6.58
CA GLY A 77 -2.94 -2.54 -5.68
C GLY A 77 -2.94 -1.03 -5.89
N HIS A 78 -3.92 -0.37 -5.29
CA HIS A 78 -3.96 1.09 -5.32
C HIS A 78 -2.72 1.68 -4.62
N MET A 79 -2.14 2.69 -5.24
CA MET A 79 -0.92 3.36 -4.80
C MET A 79 -1.12 4.22 -3.54
N HIS A 80 -0.03 4.65 -2.93
CA HIS A 80 0.06 5.74 -1.94
C HIS A 80 -0.69 5.54 -0.61
N SER A 81 -1.31 4.41 -0.36
CA SER A 81 -1.98 4.17 0.92
C SER A 81 -0.99 4.17 2.07
N ALA A 82 -1.36 4.79 3.17
CA ALA A 82 -0.58 4.77 4.40
C ALA A 82 -1.24 3.82 5.41
N ILE A 83 -0.59 2.69 5.70
CA ILE A 83 -1.00 1.74 6.71
C ILE A 83 0.05 1.77 7.82
N LEU A 84 -0.34 2.21 9.02
CA LEU A 84 0.52 2.10 10.19
C LEU A 84 0.40 0.67 10.75
N MET A 85 1.53 0.03 11.00
CA MET A 85 1.60 -1.34 11.51
C MET A 85 2.28 -1.35 12.88
N ASP A 86 1.77 -2.15 13.79
CA ASP A 86 2.39 -2.34 15.10
C ASP A 86 3.48 -3.43 15.10
N SER A 87 4.04 -3.74 16.27
CA SER A 87 5.09 -4.75 16.43
C SER A 87 4.59 -6.20 16.33
N THR A 88 3.29 -6.41 16.22
CA THR A 88 2.64 -7.72 16.08
C THR A 88 2.11 -7.97 14.67
N ASP A 89 2.50 -7.12 13.71
CA ASP A 89 2.07 -7.16 12.31
C ASP A 89 0.57 -6.90 12.11
N GLU A 90 -0.05 -6.15 13.05
CA GLU A 90 -1.44 -5.73 12.94
C GLU A 90 -1.56 -4.25 12.57
N PRO A 91 -2.57 -3.87 11.75
CA PRO A 91 -2.77 -2.48 11.37
C PRO A 91 -3.31 -1.66 12.54
N ILE A 92 -2.74 -0.46 12.74
CA ILE A 92 -3.18 0.50 13.74
C ILE A 92 -4.30 1.37 13.13
N GLY A 93 -5.53 0.84 13.10
CA GLY A 93 -6.69 1.48 12.49
C GLY A 93 -6.71 1.40 10.97
N ASN A 94 -7.52 2.24 10.35
CA ASN A 94 -7.76 2.23 8.92
C ASN A 94 -6.56 2.75 8.11
N ALA A 95 -6.39 2.21 6.91
CA ALA A 95 -5.49 2.74 5.89
C ALA A 95 -6.03 4.06 5.33
N ILE A 96 -5.18 5.08 5.22
CA ILE A 96 -5.52 6.34 4.55
C ILE A 96 -5.25 6.19 3.05
N LEU A 97 -6.29 6.29 2.22
CA LEU A 97 -6.22 6.00 0.78
C LEU A 97 -5.59 7.13 -0.03
N HIS A 98 -5.22 6.84 -1.29
CA HIS A 98 -4.62 7.79 -2.24
C HIS A 98 -5.51 9.00 -2.59
N ASN A 99 -6.83 8.84 -2.51
CA ASN A 99 -7.82 9.89 -2.77
C ASN A 99 -8.26 10.64 -1.51
N ASP A 100 -7.55 10.46 -0.40
CA ASP A 100 -7.73 11.22 0.83
C ASP A 100 -7.05 12.58 0.73
N GLY A 101 -7.76 13.63 1.10
CA GLY A 101 -7.29 15.01 1.00
C GLY A 101 -6.84 15.64 2.32
N ARG A 102 -6.86 14.89 3.44
CA ARG A 102 -6.58 15.45 4.78
C ARG A 102 -5.21 16.11 4.91
N ALA A 103 -4.19 15.58 4.22
CA ALA A 103 -2.82 16.07 4.27
C ALA A 103 -2.51 17.25 3.32
N GLY A 104 -3.55 18.00 2.90
CA GLY A 104 -3.39 19.13 1.98
C GLY A 104 -2.49 20.24 2.48
N LYS A 105 -2.57 20.58 3.78
CA LYS A 105 -1.72 21.57 4.42
C LYS A 105 -0.26 21.11 4.49
N GLU A 106 -0.04 19.87 4.86
CA GLU A 106 1.27 19.24 4.96
C GLU A 106 1.95 19.18 3.60
N ALA A 107 1.23 18.79 2.55
CA ALA A 107 1.75 18.76 1.18
C ALA A 107 2.17 20.15 0.71
N HIS A 108 1.35 21.17 0.98
CA HIS A 108 1.68 22.56 0.64
C HIS A 108 2.92 23.04 1.40
N GLU A 109 2.97 22.82 2.71
CA GLU A 109 4.11 23.16 3.57
C GLU A 109 5.42 22.52 3.09
N LEU A 110 5.38 21.22 2.74
CA LEU A 110 6.54 20.49 2.23
C LEU A 110 7.06 21.12 0.93
N ASN A 111 6.18 21.48 0.00
CA ASN A 111 6.56 22.12 -1.26
C ASN A 111 7.14 23.52 -1.05
N GLU A 112 6.63 24.30 -0.10
CA GLU A 112 7.14 25.64 0.18
C GLU A 112 8.50 25.62 0.89
N LYS A 113 8.65 24.75 1.91
CA LYS A 113 9.85 24.70 2.73
C LYS A 113 11.01 23.94 2.08
N PHE A 114 10.68 22.96 1.24
CA PHE A 114 11.65 22.02 0.66
C PHE A 114 11.47 21.85 -0.86
N PRO A 115 11.52 22.94 -1.65
CA PRO A 115 11.25 22.88 -3.08
C PRO A 115 12.23 21.97 -3.85
N ASP A 116 13.48 21.85 -3.37
CA ASP A 116 14.51 21.00 -4.00
C ASP A 116 14.19 19.48 -3.86
N LEU A 117 13.34 19.09 -2.91
CA LEU A 117 12.95 17.70 -2.75
C LEU A 117 12.08 17.19 -3.89
N ALA A 118 11.31 18.08 -4.54
CA ALA A 118 10.50 17.73 -5.71
C ALA A 118 11.36 17.17 -6.86
N GLU A 119 12.58 17.71 -7.07
CA GLU A 119 13.50 17.18 -8.09
C GLU A 119 14.02 15.78 -7.76
N LYS A 120 14.32 15.50 -6.47
CA LYS A 120 14.77 14.18 -6.01
C LYS A 120 13.64 13.14 -6.05
N ALA A 121 12.43 13.56 -5.68
CA ALA A 121 11.22 12.71 -5.72
C ALA A 121 10.68 12.51 -7.14
N GLY A 122 11.07 13.37 -8.10
CA GLY A 122 10.52 13.40 -9.45
C GLY A 122 9.12 13.99 -9.55
N VAL A 123 8.56 14.50 -8.44
CA VAL A 123 7.19 15.04 -8.34
C VAL A 123 7.06 15.91 -7.08
N ILE A 124 6.19 16.93 -7.12
CA ILE A 124 5.82 17.72 -5.94
C ILE A 124 5.07 16.88 -4.90
N ALA A 125 5.13 17.26 -3.62
CA ALA A 125 4.31 16.65 -2.59
C ALA A 125 2.81 16.89 -2.87
N MET A 126 2.01 15.83 -2.82
CA MET A 126 0.56 15.89 -3.02
C MET A 126 -0.19 15.30 -1.82
N PRO A 127 -1.41 15.75 -1.49
CA PRO A 127 -2.17 15.28 -0.32
C PRO A 127 -2.36 13.76 -0.27
N GLY A 128 -2.53 13.14 -1.44
CA GLY A 128 -2.73 11.71 -1.58
C GLY A 128 -1.48 10.86 -1.39
N PHE A 129 -0.28 11.43 -1.33
CA PHE A 129 0.97 10.69 -1.17
C PHE A 129 1.23 10.28 0.29
N THR A 130 2.01 9.22 0.47
CA THR A 130 2.26 8.64 1.80
C THR A 130 3.02 9.59 2.71
N GLY A 131 4.09 10.24 2.24
CA GLY A 131 4.90 11.17 3.04
C GLY A 131 4.09 12.28 3.72
N PRO A 132 3.31 13.10 2.96
CA PRO A 132 2.43 14.11 3.56
C PRO A 132 1.41 13.54 4.56
N LYS A 133 0.88 12.32 4.34
CA LYS A 133 -0.02 11.66 5.30
C LYS A 133 0.68 11.27 6.59
N LEU A 134 1.94 10.81 6.53
CA LEU A 134 2.73 10.52 7.72
C LEU A 134 2.97 11.79 8.53
N LEU A 135 3.31 12.90 7.87
CA LEU A 135 3.43 14.19 8.53
C LEU A 135 2.11 14.63 9.17
N TRP A 136 0.98 14.42 8.50
CA TRP A 136 -0.33 14.70 9.07
C TRP A 136 -0.61 13.81 10.29
N LEU A 137 -0.35 12.50 10.20
CA LEU A 137 -0.55 11.54 11.29
C LEU A 137 0.30 11.89 12.51
N SER A 138 1.57 12.24 12.33
CA SER A 138 2.47 12.64 13.43
C SER A 138 1.97 13.86 14.19
N ARG A 139 1.24 14.75 13.54
CA ARG A 139 0.71 16.00 14.12
C ARG A 139 -0.69 15.88 14.71
N ASN A 140 -1.56 15.12 14.05
CA ASN A 140 -2.99 15.09 14.37
C ASN A 140 -3.42 13.83 15.13
N GLU A 141 -2.67 12.72 14.97
CA GLU A 141 -2.91 11.46 15.68
C GLU A 141 -1.60 10.93 16.34
N PRO A 142 -0.89 11.77 17.16
CA PRO A 142 0.45 11.45 17.66
C PRO A 142 0.48 10.19 18.53
N GLU A 143 -0.56 9.89 19.28
CA GLU A 143 -0.60 8.70 20.14
C GLU A 143 -0.74 7.41 19.30
N LYS A 144 -1.45 7.46 18.20
CA LYS A 144 -1.56 6.38 17.23
C LYS A 144 -0.25 6.23 16.45
N PHE A 145 0.33 7.35 16.01
CA PHE A 145 1.58 7.36 15.25
C PHE A 145 2.75 6.77 16.05
N LYS A 146 2.87 7.06 17.35
CA LYS A 146 3.90 6.51 18.25
C LYS A 146 3.80 5.00 18.46
N GLN A 147 2.62 4.40 18.29
CA GLN A 147 2.43 2.95 18.40
C GLN A 147 2.94 2.23 17.16
N ALA A 148 3.07 2.94 16.04
CA ALA A 148 3.49 2.35 14.79
C ALA A 148 4.97 1.94 14.83
N LYS A 149 5.24 0.72 14.39
CA LYS A 149 6.58 0.17 14.23
C LYS A 149 7.08 0.39 12.80
N TYR A 150 6.22 0.22 11.82
CA TYR A 150 6.53 0.35 10.40
C TYR A 150 5.30 0.73 9.58
N ILE A 151 5.51 1.04 8.31
CA ILE A 151 4.44 1.33 7.36
C ILE A 151 4.40 0.30 6.25
N LEU A 152 3.20 0.12 5.66
CA LEU A 152 2.99 -0.64 4.44
C LEU A 152 2.12 0.11 3.44
N PHE A 153 2.20 -0.31 2.18
CA PHE A 153 1.28 0.04 1.11
C PHE A 153 0.22 -1.08 0.94
N ALA A 154 -0.81 -0.81 0.17
CA ALA A 154 -1.98 -1.69 0.07
C ALA A 154 -1.64 -3.13 -0.33
N LYS A 155 -0.93 -3.33 -1.46
CA LYS A 155 -0.53 -4.68 -1.91
C LYS A 155 0.47 -5.34 -0.96
N ASP A 156 1.31 -4.54 -0.29
CA ASP A 156 2.35 -5.04 0.61
C ASP A 156 1.77 -5.59 1.91
N PHE A 157 0.64 -5.04 2.36
CA PHE A 157 -0.15 -5.61 3.45
C PHE A 157 -0.66 -7.02 3.09
N LEU A 158 -1.22 -7.19 1.89
CA LEU A 158 -1.65 -8.51 1.43
C LEU A 158 -0.48 -9.48 1.30
N ARG A 159 0.67 -9.01 0.81
CA ARG A 159 1.87 -9.83 0.75
C ARG A 159 2.35 -10.25 2.14
N LEU A 160 2.39 -9.32 3.11
CA LEU A 160 2.73 -9.64 4.50
C LEU A 160 1.83 -10.76 5.03
N LYS A 161 0.52 -10.63 4.88
CA LYS A 161 -0.44 -11.65 5.35
C LYS A 161 -0.29 -13.00 4.62
N LEU A 162 0.18 -13.02 3.37
CA LEU A 162 0.41 -14.25 2.60
C LEU A 162 1.79 -14.90 2.85
N THR A 163 2.82 -14.10 3.14
CA THR A 163 4.22 -14.58 3.12
C THR A 163 4.99 -14.33 4.43
N GLY A 164 4.47 -13.48 5.32
CA GLY A 164 5.18 -13.04 6.52
C GLY A 164 6.34 -12.06 6.24
N THR A 165 6.44 -11.49 5.03
CA THR A 165 7.57 -10.63 4.63
C THR A 165 7.19 -9.15 4.54
N VAL A 166 7.90 -8.31 5.29
CA VAL A 166 7.79 -6.83 5.23
C VAL A 166 8.67 -6.31 4.10
N ALA A 167 8.09 -6.03 2.96
CA ALA A 167 8.81 -5.52 1.79
C ALA A 167 7.89 -4.71 0.88
N THR A 168 8.47 -3.95 -0.05
CA THR A 168 7.78 -3.24 -1.14
C THR A 168 8.59 -3.33 -2.42
N ASP A 169 8.09 -2.74 -3.50
CA ASP A 169 8.86 -2.57 -4.72
C ASP A 169 9.14 -1.10 -5.04
N VAL A 170 10.07 -0.88 -5.98
CA VAL A 170 10.48 0.45 -6.41
C VAL A 170 9.33 1.27 -7.00
N THR A 171 8.31 0.62 -7.58
CA THR A 171 7.17 1.30 -8.21
C THR A 171 6.27 1.97 -7.17
N ASP A 172 5.89 1.23 -6.12
CA ASP A 172 5.12 1.79 -5.00
C ASP A 172 5.95 2.75 -4.14
N ALA A 173 7.22 2.40 -3.88
CA ALA A 173 8.14 3.27 -3.15
C ALA A 173 8.27 4.64 -3.83
N ALA A 174 8.38 4.66 -5.16
CA ALA A 174 8.48 5.88 -5.96
C ALA A 174 7.29 6.84 -5.77
N GLY A 175 6.09 6.30 -5.64
CA GLY A 175 4.86 7.07 -5.40
C GLY A 175 4.66 7.53 -3.97
N SER A 176 5.51 7.14 -3.03
CA SER A 176 5.33 7.45 -1.60
C SER A 176 5.71 8.88 -1.20
N TRP A 177 6.56 9.55 -1.99
CA TRP A 177 7.25 10.80 -1.63
C TRP A 177 8.18 10.62 -0.41
N LEU A 178 8.76 9.41 -0.26
CA LEU A 178 9.79 9.05 0.72
C LEU A 178 11.03 8.47 0.05
N PHE A 179 11.00 8.34 -1.27
CA PHE A 179 11.95 7.61 -2.07
C PHE A 179 12.75 8.55 -3.00
N ASP A 180 14.08 8.40 -2.99
CA ASP A 180 14.96 9.09 -3.95
C ASP A 180 14.96 8.30 -5.27
N GLN A 181 14.31 8.85 -6.28
CA GLN A 181 14.14 8.23 -7.60
C GLN A 181 15.49 7.98 -8.30
N LYS A 182 16.46 8.89 -8.10
CA LYS A 182 17.78 8.79 -8.74
C LYS A 182 18.64 7.72 -8.08
N LYS A 183 18.58 7.62 -6.75
CA LYS A 183 19.36 6.65 -5.95
C LYS A 183 18.64 5.31 -5.78
N ARG A 184 17.37 5.22 -6.13
CA ARG A 184 16.50 4.04 -5.98
C ARG A 184 16.50 3.45 -4.57
N LYS A 185 16.37 4.34 -3.57
CA LYS A 185 16.33 3.96 -2.16
C LYS A 185 15.50 4.94 -1.33
N TRP A 186 15.11 4.53 -0.15
CA TRP A 186 14.53 5.44 0.83
C TRP A 186 15.47 6.61 1.11
N SER A 187 14.91 7.79 1.29
CA SER A 187 15.65 9.02 1.55
C SER A 187 15.46 9.43 3.01
N GLU A 188 16.54 9.43 3.79
CA GLU A 188 16.55 9.92 5.16
C GLU A 188 16.02 11.37 5.25
N GLU A 189 16.35 12.21 4.25
CA GLU A 189 15.88 13.59 4.19
C GLU A 189 14.34 13.67 4.05
N PHE A 190 13.71 12.86 3.18
CA PHE A 190 12.25 12.82 3.04
C PHE A 190 11.58 12.24 4.29
N ILE A 191 12.16 11.20 4.87
CA ILE A 191 11.67 10.55 6.09
C ILE A 191 11.66 11.57 7.23
N SER A 192 12.75 12.32 7.41
CA SER A 192 12.88 13.32 8.47
C SER A 192 11.92 14.49 8.30
N VAL A 193 11.78 15.07 7.10
CA VAL A 193 10.82 16.18 6.89
C VAL A 193 9.36 15.74 7.04
N CYS A 194 9.09 14.44 6.93
CA CYS A 194 7.78 13.84 7.19
C CYS A 194 7.59 13.36 8.65
N ASN A 195 8.53 13.68 9.56
CA ASN A 195 8.53 13.24 10.98
C ASN A 195 8.42 11.71 11.15
N SER A 196 9.09 10.96 10.31
CA SER A 196 8.92 9.50 10.23
C SER A 196 10.20 8.73 10.56
N ASP A 197 11.16 9.36 11.23
CA ASP A 197 12.49 8.80 11.55
C ASP A 197 12.38 7.53 12.42
N ASP A 198 11.36 7.43 13.26
CA ASP A 198 11.12 6.28 14.15
C ASP A 198 10.44 5.09 13.45
N LEU A 199 9.95 5.28 12.22
CA LEU A 199 9.26 4.23 11.47
C LEU A 199 10.24 3.42 10.62
N VAL A 200 10.14 2.10 10.72
CA VAL A 200 10.82 1.20 9.80
C VAL A 200 10.11 1.23 8.46
N LEU A 201 10.85 1.47 7.37
CA LEU A 201 10.34 1.36 6.02
C LEU A 201 10.60 -0.05 5.46
N PRO A 202 9.69 -0.59 4.63
CA PRO A 202 9.84 -1.94 4.09
C PRO A 202 11.09 -2.08 3.21
N SER A 203 11.66 -3.28 3.15
CA SER A 203 12.74 -3.57 2.19
C SER A 203 12.27 -3.37 0.76
N ILE A 204 13.11 -2.79 -0.11
CA ILE A 204 12.76 -2.46 -1.49
C ILE A 204 13.33 -3.51 -2.44
N PHE A 205 12.50 -3.98 -3.37
CA PHE A 205 12.89 -4.87 -4.46
C PHE A 205 12.54 -4.27 -5.82
N GLU A 206 13.18 -4.75 -6.88
CA GLU A 206 12.72 -4.47 -8.24
C GLU A 206 11.42 -5.24 -8.50
N SER A 207 10.43 -4.58 -9.12
CA SER A 207 9.07 -5.12 -9.28
C SER A 207 8.98 -6.51 -9.95
N PRO A 208 9.83 -6.86 -10.94
CA PRO A 208 9.77 -8.18 -11.57
C PRO A 208 10.51 -9.28 -10.79
N ASN A 209 11.14 -8.97 -9.67
CA ASN A 209 11.84 -9.97 -8.86
C ASN A 209 10.83 -10.72 -7.99
N PRO A 210 10.85 -12.07 -8.01
CA PRO A 210 9.98 -12.91 -7.19
C PRO A 210 10.35 -12.83 -5.69
#